data_67d68961e2bb6e764cb07656065b4689
#
_entry.id   67d68961e2bb6e764cb07656065b4689
#
_cell.length_a   1.000
_cell.length_b   1.000
_cell.length_c   1.000
_cell.angle_alpha   90.00
_cell.angle_beta   90.00
_cell.angle_gamma   90.00
#
_symmetry.space_group_name_H-M   'P 1'
#
loop_
_entity.id
_entity.type
_entity.pdbx_description
1 polymer ?
#
loop_
_entity_poly.entity_id
_entity_poly.type
_entity_poly.pdbx_seq_one_letter_code
_entity_poly.pdbx_strand_id
1 'polypeptide(L)'
;MPLIRPWPKKDLKGSGCGKSPKRAGIDHSTLHYYFSGKEALIDGVVDHIVQDLAIGRPPLENAEIAPREIIAAHFDALVRQMEHTPEMFVVLVELHSRAMREPALRAIFAKNDKAWKRFLVETLQAGIQQNEFPATLVPEVVAEVIISMVRGLSTTFAGRAALMKRPLQQLLLWLEGGGAGSAAKRPRT
;
A
#
# COMPACT_ATOMS: atom_id res chain seq x y z
N MET A 1 -20.24 2.69 -9.38
CA MET A 1 -20.49 3.33 -8.08
C MET A 1 -19.64 4.60 -8.00
N PRO A 2 -20.19 5.83 -7.99
CA PRO A 2 -19.43 7.05 -8.26
C PRO A 2 -19.15 7.87 -7.00
N LEU A 3 -18.47 7.30 -5.97
CA LEU A 3 -18.10 8.05 -4.77
C LEU A 3 -16.74 8.78 -4.88
N ILE A 4 -15.99 8.58 -5.98
CA ILE A 4 -14.59 9.05 -6.09
C ILE A 4 -14.36 10.06 -7.23
N ARG A 5 -15.39 10.70 -7.81
CA ARG A 5 -15.20 11.77 -8.83
C ARG A 5 -15.94 13.05 -8.48
N PRO A 6 -15.26 14.19 -8.60
CA PRO A 6 -13.84 14.53 -8.46
C PRO A 6 -13.52 15.12 -7.09
N TRP A 7 -12.41 14.66 -6.47
CA TRP A 7 -11.90 15.29 -5.26
C TRP A 7 -11.34 16.68 -5.61
N PRO A 8 -11.72 17.74 -4.90
CA PRO A 8 -11.28 19.10 -5.22
C PRO A 8 -9.86 19.35 -4.77
N LYS A 9 -9.08 19.99 -5.63
CA LYS A 9 -7.68 20.40 -5.42
C LYS A 9 -7.48 21.51 -4.36
N LYS A 10 -8.43 21.77 -3.44
CA LYS A 10 -8.28 22.88 -2.48
C LYS A 10 -8.80 22.52 -1.09
N ASP A 11 -7.87 22.65 -0.13
CA ASP A 11 -8.04 22.87 1.31
C ASP A 11 -8.84 21.85 2.12
N LEU A 12 -8.11 20.87 2.66
CA LEU A 12 -8.56 20.04 3.78
C LEU A 12 -8.60 20.83 5.12
N LYS A 13 -8.19 22.10 5.12
CA LYS A 13 -8.32 22.99 6.28
C LYS A 13 -9.77 23.38 6.47
N GLY A 14 -10.42 22.82 7.48
CA GLY A 14 -11.71 23.29 7.96
C GLY A 14 -12.93 22.51 7.50
N SER A 15 -12.80 21.28 6.99
CA SER A 15 -13.96 20.45 6.64
C SER A 15 -14.62 19.88 7.89
N GLY A 16 -15.42 20.69 8.56
CA GLY A 16 -16.47 20.15 9.41
C GLY A 16 -17.35 19.21 8.57
N CYS A 17 -17.85 18.13 9.14
CA CYS A 17 -18.64 17.07 8.54
C CYS A 17 -19.84 17.53 7.66
N GLY A 18 -20.22 18.81 7.71
CA GLY A 18 -21.38 19.37 7.03
C GLY A 18 -21.20 19.81 5.57
N LYS A 19 -19.98 19.83 5.01
CA LYS A 19 -19.77 20.32 3.62
C LYS A 19 -19.42 19.22 2.59
N SER A 20 -19.04 18.05 3.05
CA SER A 20 -18.60 16.93 2.20
C SER A 20 -19.73 16.31 1.33
N PRO A 21 -20.95 16.07 1.85
CA PRO A 21 -22.01 15.41 1.08
C PRO A 21 -22.50 16.20 -0.12
N LYS A 22 -22.63 17.53 0.02
CA LYS A 22 -23.16 18.40 -1.06
C LYS A 22 -22.32 18.41 -2.33
N ARG A 23 -21.00 18.15 -2.22
CA ARG A 23 -20.10 18.11 -3.38
C ARG A 23 -20.16 16.78 -4.12
N ALA A 24 -20.47 15.70 -3.43
CA ALA A 24 -20.60 14.37 -4.01
C ALA A 24 -22.02 14.10 -4.57
N GLY A 25 -22.95 15.04 -4.42
CA GLY A 25 -24.35 14.86 -4.79
C GLY A 25 -25.10 13.85 -3.92
N ILE A 26 -24.56 13.54 -2.74
CA ILE A 26 -25.11 12.56 -1.80
C ILE A 26 -25.75 13.34 -0.63
N ASP A 27 -27.00 12.97 -0.30
CA ASP A 27 -27.65 13.55 0.87
C ASP A 27 -27.03 13.03 2.17
N HIS A 28 -26.93 13.91 3.17
CA HIS A 28 -26.39 13.59 4.48
C HIS A 28 -27.14 12.44 5.18
N SER A 29 -28.46 12.36 4.96
CA SER A 29 -29.28 11.26 5.45
C SER A 29 -28.89 9.91 4.84
N THR A 30 -28.50 9.88 3.58
CA THR A 30 -28.03 8.68 2.89
C THR A 30 -26.73 8.16 3.50
N LEU A 31 -25.79 9.05 3.84
CA LEU A 31 -24.54 8.65 4.52
C LEU A 31 -24.81 8.05 5.90
N HIS A 32 -25.71 8.66 6.69
CA HIS A 32 -26.07 8.13 8.01
C HIS A 32 -26.85 6.81 7.94
N TYR A 33 -27.54 6.52 6.85
CA TYR A 33 -28.19 5.22 6.64
C TYR A 33 -27.19 4.08 6.45
N TYR A 34 -26.10 4.34 5.69
CA TYR A 34 -25.09 3.32 5.40
C TYR A 34 -23.95 3.27 6.42
N PHE A 35 -23.66 4.36 7.12
CA PHE A 35 -22.54 4.46 8.06
C PHE A 35 -23.02 4.98 9.41
N SER A 36 -22.78 4.21 10.45
CA SER A 36 -23.18 4.54 11.84
C SER A 36 -22.45 5.76 12.44
N GLY A 37 -21.52 6.36 11.68
CA GLY A 37 -20.78 7.54 12.09
C GLY A 37 -19.56 7.83 11.23
N LYS A 38 -18.79 8.85 11.62
CA LYS A 38 -17.58 9.29 10.90
C LYS A 38 -16.52 8.19 10.80
N GLU A 39 -16.35 7.41 11.86
CA GLU A 39 -15.36 6.34 11.92
C GLU A 39 -15.73 5.20 10.97
N ALA A 40 -16.99 4.78 10.94
CA ALA A 40 -17.47 3.76 10.01
C ALA A 40 -17.34 4.22 8.55
N LEU A 41 -17.57 5.50 8.26
CA LEU A 41 -17.35 6.06 6.93
C LEU A 41 -15.86 6.01 6.54
N ILE A 42 -14.96 6.38 7.45
CA ILE A 42 -13.51 6.33 7.19
C ILE A 42 -13.05 4.90 7.01
N ASP A 43 -13.52 3.94 7.82
CA ASP A 43 -13.24 2.51 7.67
C ASP A 43 -13.67 2.02 6.29
N GLY A 44 -14.89 2.31 5.88
CA GLY A 44 -15.37 1.96 4.54
C GLY A 44 -14.56 2.58 3.40
N VAL A 45 -14.08 3.81 3.56
CA VAL A 45 -13.19 4.47 2.58
C VAL A 45 -11.83 3.78 2.54
N VAL A 46 -11.22 3.48 3.69
CA VAL A 46 -9.93 2.79 3.76
C VAL A 46 -10.05 1.38 3.20
N ASP A 47 -11.07 0.62 3.60
CA ASP A 47 -11.31 -0.73 3.08
C ASP A 47 -11.50 -0.73 1.55
N HIS A 48 -12.23 0.25 0.99
CA HIS A 48 -12.39 0.40 -0.45
C HIS A 48 -11.07 0.67 -1.16
N ILE A 49 -10.26 1.60 -0.63
CA ILE A 49 -8.94 1.91 -1.17
C ILE A 49 -8.02 0.67 -1.13
N VAL A 50 -8.01 -0.05 -0.02
CA VAL A 50 -7.20 -1.26 0.14
C VAL A 50 -7.63 -2.37 -0.81
N GLN A 51 -8.94 -2.50 -1.06
CA GLN A 51 -9.47 -3.43 -2.05
C GLN A 51 -9.09 -3.05 -3.48
N ASP A 52 -9.16 -1.78 -3.84
CA ASP A 52 -8.77 -1.27 -5.15
C ASP A 52 -7.26 -1.44 -5.41
N LEU A 53 -6.45 -1.30 -4.36
CA LEU A 53 -5.01 -1.54 -4.42
C LEU A 53 -4.65 -3.03 -4.50
N ALA A 54 -5.64 -3.93 -4.42
CA ALA A 54 -5.44 -5.38 -4.32
C ALA A 54 -4.40 -5.79 -3.25
N ILE A 55 -4.27 -4.99 -2.20
CA ILE A 55 -3.33 -5.23 -1.10
C ILE A 55 -3.71 -6.54 -0.41
N GLY A 56 -2.78 -7.48 -0.39
CA GLY A 56 -2.97 -8.77 0.26
C GLY A 56 -3.81 -9.78 -0.53
N ARG A 57 -4.08 -9.54 -1.82
CA ARG A 57 -4.67 -10.56 -2.70
C ARG A 57 -3.58 -11.28 -3.50
N PRO A 58 -3.51 -12.62 -3.44
CA PRO A 58 -2.68 -13.35 -4.39
C PRO A 58 -3.20 -13.09 -5.81
N PRO A 59 -2.31 -12.97 -6.82
CA PRO A 59 -2.73 -12.96 -8.19
C PRO A 59 -3.34 -14.31 -8.53
N LEU A 60 -4.59 -14.32 -9.01
CA LEU A 60 -5.34 -15.45 -9.60
C LEU A 60 -5.07 -16.86 -9.03
N GLU A 61 -6.10 -17.47 -8.47
CA GLU A 61 -6.11 -18.74 -7.73
C GLU A 61 -5.58 -19.99 -8.48
N ASN A 62 -5.13 -19.92 -9.74
CA ASN A 62 -4.81 -21.09 -10.56
C ASN A 62 -3.52 -20.99 -11.39
N ALA A 63 -2.64 -20.02 -11.14
CA ALA A 63 -1.35 -19.98 -11.84
C ALA A 63 -0.24 -20.36 -10.85
N GLU A 64 0.62 -21.30 -11.22
CA GLU A 64 1.93 -21.49 -10.58
C GLU A 64 2.82 -20.27 -10.87
N ILE A 65 2.49 -19.13 -10.26
CA ILE A 65 3.25 -17.90 -10.41
C ILE A 65 4.38 -17.94 -9.38
N ALA A 66 5.59 -17.72 -9.83
CA ALA A 66 6.77 -17.66 -8.99
C ALA A 66 6.62 -16.56 -7.91
N PRO A 67 6.96 -16.81 -6.64
CA PRO A 67 6.87 -15.83 -5.55
C PRO A 67 7.51 -14.48 -5.87
N ARG A 68 8.63 -14.49 -6.58
CA ARG A 68 9.30 -13.30 -7.09
C ARG A 68 8.39 -12.47 -8.02
N GLU A 69 7.71 -13.14 -8.93
CA GLU A 69 6.80 -12.51 -9.88
C GLU A 69 5.57 -11.94 -9.17
N ILE A 70 5.09 -12.60 -8.10
CA ILE A 70 4.01 -12.10 -7.24
C ILE A 70 4.40 -10.76 -6.61
N ILE A 71 5.61 -10.65 -6.04
CA ILE A 71 6.09 -9.39 -5.44
C ILE A 71 6.29 -8.31 -6.51
N ALA A 72 6.87 -8.67 -7.66
CA ALA A 72 7.06 -7.75 -8.77
C ALA A 72 5.72 -7.21 -9.29
N ALA A 73 4.75 -8.08 -9.51
CA ALA A 73 3.40 -7.71 -9.95
C ALA A 73 2.68 -6.82 -8.92
N HIS A 74 2.88 -7.08 -7.63
CA HIS A 74 2.35 -6.26 -6.55
C HIS A 74 2.94 -4.84 -6.60
N PHE A 75 4.25 -4.68 -6.75
CA PHE A 75 4.90 -3.38 -6.89
C PHE A 75 4.42 -2.63 -8.13
N ASP A 76 4.30 -3.31 -9.27
CA ASP A 76 3.77 -2.72 -10.49
C ASP A 76 2.31 -2.29 -10.35
N ALA A 77 1.49 -3.07 -9.64
CA ALA A 77 0.10 -2.71 -9.36
C ALA A 77 0.01 -1.44 -8.52
N LEU A 78 0.83 -1.30 -7.48
CA LEU A 78 0.88 -0.11 -6.64
C LEU A 78 1.28 1.14 -7.46
N VAL A 79 2.28 1.03 -8.33
CA VAL A 79 2.70 2.13 -9.19
C VAL A 79 1.59 2.52 -10.18
N ARG A 80 1.00 1.54 -10.87
CA ARG A 80 -0.12 1.79 -11.78
C ARG A 80 -1.29 2.47 -11.08
N GLN A 81 -1.66 2.00 -9.90
CA GLN A 81 -2.77 2.59 -9.16
C GLN A 81 -2.48 4.05 -8.78
N MET A 82 -1.24 4.36 -8.35
CA MET A 82 -0.84 5.72 -8.05
C MET A 82 -0.84 6.62 -9.30
N GLU A 83 -0.52 6.08 -10.47
CA GLU A 83 -0.60 6.80 -11.75
C GLU A 83 -2.07 7.09 -12.13
N HIS A 84 -2.98 6.15 -11.89
CA HIS A 84 -4.39 6.29 -12.30
C HIS A 84 -5.25 7.08 -11.30
N THR A 85 -4.95 6.97 -10.01
CA THR A 85 -5.72 7.60 -8.92
C THR A 85 -4.80 8.25 -7.88
N PRO A 86 -3.99 9.25 -8.27
CA PRO A 86 -3.04 9.89 -7.36
C PRO A 86 -3.72 10.55 -6.15
N GLU A 87 -4.98 11.02 -6.30
CA GLU A 87 -5.74 11.62 -5.22
C GLU A 87 -6.02 10.64 -4.07
N MET A 88 -6.16 9.36 -4.37
CA MET A 88 -6.37 8.31 -3.37
C MET A 88 -5.17 8.19 -2.44
N PHE A 89 -3.95 8.27 -2.98
CA PHE A 89 -2.73 8.22 -2.18
C PHE A 89 -2.55 9.48 -1.32
N VAL A 90 -2.97 10.65 -1.82
CA VAL A 90 -2.99 11.89 -1.00
C VAL A 90 -3.92 11.70 0.19
N VAL A 91 -5.10 11.13 0.00
CA VAL A 91 -6.05 10.83 1.08
C VAL A 91 -5.45 9.85 2.07
N LEU A 92 -4.82 8.76 1.60
CA LEU A 92 -4.16 7.78 2.47
C LEU A 92 -3.05 8.41 3.33
N VAL A 93 -2.20 9.24 2.74
CA VAL A 93 -1.12 9.94 3.46
C VAL A 93 -1.71 10.85 4.55
N GLU A 94 -2.75 11.60 4.24
CA GLU A 94 -3.43 12.45 5.23
C GLU A 94 -4.05 11.62 6.36
N LEU A 95 -4.75 10.53 6.02
CA LEU A 95 -5.35 9.65 7.02
C LEU A 95 -4.28 8.95 7.89
N HIS A 96 -3.15 8.52 7.30
CA HIS A 96 -2.03 7.97 8.08
C HIS A 96 -1.43 9.00 9.04
N SER A 97 -1.26 10.25 8.58
CA SER A 97 -0.78 11.34 9.45
C SER A 97 -1.72 11.57 10.64
N ARG A 98 -3.02 11.49 10.41
CA ARG A 98 -4.04 11.60 11.47
C ARG A 98 -4.03 10.40 12.40
N ALA A 99 -3.82 9.18 11.90
CA ALA A 99 -3.75 7.96 12.69
C ALA A 99 -2.64 7.99 13.75
N MET A 100 -1.62 8.82 13.59
CA MET A 100 -0.60 9.04 14.62
C MET A 100 -1.20 9.63 15.91
N ARG A 101 -2.31 10.35 15.83
CA ARG A 101 -2.97 11.06 16.92
C ARG A 101 -4.36 10.53 17.25
N GLU A 102 -5.02 9.82 16.34
CA GLU A 102 -6.38 9.29 16.49
C GLU A 102 -6.35 7.76 16.67
N PRO A 103 -6.56 7.21 17.89
CA PRO A 103 -6.48 5.77 18.15
C PRO A 103 -7.45 4.93 17.32
N ALA A 104 -8.69 5.42 17.09
CA ALA A 104 -9.68 4.72 16.27
C ALA A 104 -9.18 4.54 14.82
N LEU A 105 -8.65 5.61 14.22
CA LEU A 105 -8.11 5.56 12.88
C LEU A 105 -6.86 4.68 12.79
N ARG A 106 -6.04 4.67 13.84
CA ARG A 106 -4.90 3.75 13.94
C ARG A 106 -5.33 2.29 13.93
N ALA A 107 -6.42 1.94 14.61
CA ALA A 107 -6.95 0.59 14.63
C ALA A 107 -7.42 0.12 13.23
N ILE A 108 -8.06 1.01 12.46
CA ILE A 108 -8.47 0.75 11.07
C ILE A 108 -7.26 0.38 10.22
N PHE A 109 -6.19 1.21 10.26
CA PHE A 109 -4.97 0.90 9.50
C PHE A 109 -4.27 -0.37 9.97
N ALA A 110 -4.21 -0.63 11.29
CA ALA A 110 -3.58 -1.83 11.82
C ALA A 110 -4.22 -3.13 11.31
N LYS A 111 -5.55 -3.13 11.12
CA LYS A 111 -6.29 -4.25 10.51
C LYS A 111 -5.80 -4.54 9.08
N ASN A 112 -5.71 -3.49 8.26
CA ASN A 112 -5.28 -3.60 6.87
C ASN A 112 -3.80 -3.94 6.75
N ASP A 113 -2.96 -3.35 7.61
CA ASP A 113 -1.52 -3.64 7.68
C ASP A 113 -1.24 -5.10 8.00
N LYS A 114 -2.03 -5.68 8.91
CA LYS A 114 -1.92 -7.10 9.27
C LYS A 114 -2.18 -8.00 8.06
N ALA A 115 -3.19 -7.69 7.25
CA ALA A 115 -3.49 -8.45 6.04
C ALA A 115 -2.38 -8.33 5.00
N TRP A 116 -1.87 -7.12 4.77
CA TRP A 116 -0.78 -6.87 3.84
C TRP A 116 0.52 -7.52 4.28
N LYS A 117 0.88 -7.38 5.57
CA LYS A 117 2.06 -8.04 6.13
C LYS A 117 1.97 -9.55 5.98
N ARG A 118 0.82 -10.17 6.26
CA ARG A 118 0.62 -11.61 6.11
C ARG A 118 0.85 -12.05 4.65
N PHE A 119 0.25 -11.38 3.68
CA PHE A 119 0.47 -11.65 2.26
C PHE A 119 1.96 -11.62 1.88
N LEU A 120 2.68 -10.58 2.29
CA LEU A 120 4.11 -10.46 2.00
C LEU A 120 4.92 -11.58 2.68
N VAL A 121 4.64 -11.88 3.95
CA VAL A 121 5.33 -12.94 4.70
C VAL A 121 5.13 -14.29 4.04
N GLU A 122 3.88 -14.65 3.69
CA GLU A 122 3.56 -15.92 3.02
C GLU A 122 4.27 -16.02 1.66
N THR A 123 4.28 -14.94 0.88
CA THR A 123 4.96 -14.91 -0.42
C THR A 123 6.48 -15.03 -0.28
N LEU A 124 7.08 -14.32 0.68
CA LEU A 124 8.53 -14.40 0.95
C LEU A 124 8.93 -15.79 1.45
N GLN A 125 8.14 -16.42 2.32
CA GLN A 125 8.37 -17.78 2.81
C GLN A 125 8.33 -18.79 1.65
N ALA A 126 7.33 -18.68 0.77
CA ALA A 126 7.24 -19.53 -0.43
C ALA A 126 8.47 -19.35 -1.33
N GLY A 127 8.94 -18.10 -1.53
CA GLY A 127 10.13 -17.83 -2.35
C GLY A 127 11.42 -18.38 -1.75
N ILE A 128 11.56 -18.36 -0.43
CA ILE A 128 12.69 -19.02 0.26
C ILE A 128 12.63 -20.54 0.06
N GLN A 129 11.45 -21.15 0.20
CA GLN A 129 11.25 -22.59 0.00
C GLN A 129 11.55 -23.01 -1.44
N GLN A 130 11.28 -22.15 -2.41
CA GLN A 130 11.56 -22.39 -3.84
C GLN A 130 12.97 -21.95 -4.27
N ASN A 131 13.83 -21.50 -3.35
CA ASN A 131 15.17 -20.97 -3.60
C ASN A 131 15.22 -19.73 -4.49
N GLU A 132 14.12 -18.97 -4.59
CA GLU A 132 14.09 -17.68 -5.27
C GLU A 132 14.62 -16.54 -4.42
N PHE A 133 14.52 -16.68 -3.10
CA PHE A 133 15.08 -15.75 -2.13
C PHE A 133 16.05 -16.45 -1.19
N PRO A 134 17.09 -15.73 -0.71
CA PRO A 134 18.06 -16.27 0.23
C PRO A 134 17.42 -16.77 1.53
N ALA A 135 17.84 -17.94 2.02
CA ALA A 135 17.39 -18.50 3.30
C ALA A 135 17.74 -17.63 4.52
N THR A 136 18.62 -16.63 4.34
CA THR A 136 18.99 -15.66 5.38
C THR A 136 17.98 -14.54 5.57
N LEU A 137 16.99 -14.40 4.67
CA LEU A 137 15.93 -13.41 4.84
C LEU A 137 15.02 -13.80 6.01
N VAL A 138 14.61 -12.81 6.78
CA VAL A 138 13.60 -12.93 7.83
C VAL A 138 12.30 -12.33 7.28
N PRO A 139 11.32 -13.14 6.83
CA PRO A 139 10.15 -12.67 6.09
C PRO A 139 9.37 -11.58 6.79
N GLU A 140 9.21 -11.66 8.11
CA GLU A 140 8.48 -10.70 8.93
C GLU A 140 9.14 -9.31 8.91
N VAL A 141 10.49 -9.27 8.99
CA VAL A 141 11.27 -8.03 8.96
C VAL A 141 11.27 -7.45 7.56
N VAL A 142 11.45 -8.29 6.54
CA VAL A 142 11.42 -7.86 5.13
C VAL A 142 10.06 -7.29 4.76
N ALA A 143 8.96 -7.91 5.20
CA ALA A 143 7.62 -7.40 4.99
C ALA A 143 7.43 -6.00 5.61
N GLU A 144 7.95 -5.75 6.82
CA GLU A 144 7.94 -4.43 7.45
C GLU A 144 8.76 -3.40 6.67
N VAL A 145 9.91 -3.78 6.15
CA VAL A 145 10.73 -2.91 5.29
C VAL A 145 9.99 -2.56 4.00
N ILE A 146 9.37 -3.53 3.33
CA ILE A 146 8.58 -3.30 2.12
C ILE A 146 7.44 -2.32 2.39
N ILE A 147 6.64 -2.56 3.43
CA ILE A 147 5.50 -1.70 3.80
C ILE A 147 5.97 -0.28 4.10
N SER A 148 7.03 -0.14 4.89
CA SER A 148 7.60 1.17 5.26
C SER A 148 8.15 1.91 4.05
N MET A 149 8.83 1.20 3.15
CA MET A 149 9.38 1.78 1.92
C MET A 149 8.27 2.25 0.98
N VAL A 150 7.25 1.43 0.74
CA VAL A 150 6.10 1.82 -0.11
C VAL A 150 5.42 3.07 0.45
N ARG A 151 5.18 3.14 1.76
CA ARG A 151 4.59 4.33 2.41
C ARG A 151 5.47 5.56 2.26
N GLY A 152 6.76 5.42 2.50
CA GLY A 152 7.71 6.52 2.33
C GLY A 152 7.78 7.01 0.89
N LEU A 153 7.83 6.10 -0.08
CA LEU A 153 7.81 6.44 -1.51
C LEU A 153 6.50 7.12 -1.91
N SER A 154 5.35 6.63 -1.42
CA SER A 154 4.04 7.23 -1.69
C SER A 154 3.96 8.68 -1.20
N THR A 155 4.56 8.97 -0.05
CA THR A 155 4.63 10.33 0.49
C THR A 155 5.60 11.20 -0.31
N THR A 156 6.79 10.68 -0.64
CA THR A 156 7.86 11.43 -1.31
C THR A 156 7.52 11.74 -2.77
N PHE A 157 6.86 10.81 -3.45
CA PHE A 157 6.58 10.89 -4.88
C PHE A 157 5.09 11.07 -5.20
N ALA A 158 4.30 11.62 -4.28
CA ALA A 158 2.89 11.95 -4.52
C ALA A 158 2.73 12.72 -5.84
N GLY A 159 1.90 12.18 -6.74
CA GLY A 159 1.70 12.72 -8.09
C GLY A 159 2.83 12.49 -9.10
N ARG A 160 3.87 11.71 -8.76
CA ARG A 160 4.99 11.33 -9.63
C ARG A 160 5.30 9.83 -9.51
N ALA A 161 4.28 9.01 -9.65
CA ALA A 161 4.34 7.56 -9.41
C ALA A 161 5.43 6.84 -10.21
N ALA A 162 5.74 7.28 -11.43
CA ALA A 162 6.82 6.71 -12.25
C ALA A 162 8.18 6.69 -11.54
N LEU A 163 8.42 7.63 -10.61
CA LEU A 163 9.67 7.69 -9.84
C LEU A 163 9.76 6.56 -8.79
N MET A 164 8.66 5.93 -8.43
CA MET A 164 8.65 4.78 -7.50
C MET A 164 9.19 3.50 -8.16
N LYS A 165 9.12 3.36 -9.48
CA LYS A 165 9.52 2.13 -10.18
C LYS A 165 10.95 1.73 -9.86
N ARG A 166 11.89 2.66 -9.99
CA ARG A 166 13.32 2.37 -9.78
C ARG A 166 13.65 1.92 -8.35
N PRO A 167 13.21 2.61 -7.29
CA PRO A 167 13.40 2.12 -5.91
C PRO A 167 12.78 0.74 -5.66
N LEU A 168 11.58 0.47 -6.16
CA LEU A 168 10.91 -0.82 -5.98
C LEU A 168 11.61 -1.95 -6.76
N GLN A 169 12.08 -1.70 -7.97
CA GLN A 169 12.90 -2.62 -8.73
C GLN A 169 14.22 -2.92 -8.01
N GLN A 170 14.88 -1.90 -7.45
CA GLN A 170 16.10 -2.09 -6.68
C GLN A 170 15.85 -2.93 -5.42
N LEU A 171 14.73 -2.71 -4.74
CA LEU A 171 14.33 -3.54 -3.60
C LEU A 171 14.16 -5.01 -4.01
N LEU A 172 13.51 -5.29 -5.13
CA LEU A 172 13.36 -6.65 -5.65
C LEU A 172 14.71 -7.30 -5.92
N LEU A 173 15.64 -6.59 -6.55
CA LEU A 173 17.01 -7.09 -6.79
C LEU A 173 17.74 -7.41 -5.47
N TRP A 174 17.56 -6.61 -4.42
CA TRP A 174 18.13 -6.89 -3.11
C TRP A 174 17.53 -8.15 -2.48
N LEU A 175 16.24 -8.37 -2.64
CA LEU A 175 15.58 -9.59 -2.17
C LEU A 175 16.10 -10.85 -2.85
N GLU A 176 16.50 -10.77 -4.12
CA GLU A 176 17.10 -11.85 -4.89
C GLU A 176 18.58 -12.12 -4.52
N GLY A 177 19.13 -11.39 -3.55
CA GLY A 177 20.55 -11.55 -3.18
C GLY A 177 21.53 -10.76 -4.05
N GLY A 178 21.03 -9.93 -4.97
CA GLY A 178 21.85 -9.11 -5.88
C GLY A 178 22.67 -7.99 -5.21
N GLY A 179 22.59 -7.84 -3.90
CA GLY A 179 23.41 -6.91 -3.11
C GLY A 179 24.64 -7.53 -2.43
N ALA A 180 24.73 -8.86 -2.39
CA ALA A 180 25.77 -9.56 -1.63
C ALA A 180 26.90 -10.16 -2.51
N GLY A 181 26.86 -10.00 -3.82
CA GLY A 181 27.68 -10.74 -4.77
C GLY A 181 28.86 -10.03 -5.39
N SER A 182 29.44 -8.99 -4.78
CA SER A 182 30.69 -8.40 -5.27
C SER A 182 31.65 -7.96 -4.16
N ALA A 183 31.65 -8.65 -3.04
CA ALA A 183 32.73 -8.49 -2.07
C ALA A 183 33.93 -9.37 -2.46
N ALA A 184 34.73 -8.84 -3.41
CA ALA A 184 36.17 -8.98 -3.49
C ALA A 184 36.77 -10.37 -3.22
N LYS A 185 37.03 -11.10 -4.29
CA LYS A 185 38.28 -11.87 -4.37
C LYS A 185 39.45 -10.88 -4.24
N ARG A 186 39.92 -10.63 -3.02
CA ARG A 186 41.23 -10.01 -2.81
C ARG A 186 42.26 -10.98 -3.34
N PRO A 187 43.18 -10.59 -4.23
CA PRO A 187 44.33 -11.42 -4.58
C PRO A 187 45.15 -11.60 -3.34
N ARG A 188 45.48 -12.83 -3.01
CA ARG A 188 46.52 -13.15 -2.04
C ARG A 188 47.86 -12.81 -2.71
N THR A 189 48.52 -11.80 -2.23
CA THR A 189 49.95 -11.59 -2.38
C THR A 189 50.71 -12.44 -1.36
#